data_81ca3e44d66fec92399dd600144c92e2
#
_entry.id   81ca3e44d66fec92399dd600144c92e2
#
_cell.length_a   1.000
_cell.length_b   1.000
_cell.length_c   1.000
_cell.angle_alpha   90.00
_cell.angle_beta   90.00
_cell.angle_gamma   90.00
#
_symmetry.space_group_name_H-M   'P 1'
#
loop_
_entity.id
_entity.type
_entity.pdbx_description
1 polymer ?
#
loop_
_entity_poly.entity_id
_entity_poly.type
_entity_poly.pdbx_seq_one_letter_code
_entity_poly.pdbx_strand_id
1 'polypeptide(L)'
;LQSDHLSAPSAVTDRLNKYERRNFFSLSGDGIPSRTYVGLSGTIDIFPTILDALGVPPANGQAGLGVSLLGDRPTLTQELGQGQFDGAIYAEDILVRSFWQPRPTRSATAPEAGPH
;
A
#
# COMPACT_ATOMS: atom_id res chain seq x y z
N LEU A 1 -9.35 -13.65 0.95
CA LEU A 1 -10.46 -12.70 0.81
C LEU A 1 -10.06 -11.34 1.36
N GLN A 2 -10.30 -10.32 0.60
CA GLN A 2 -9.89 -8.95 0.94
C GLN A 2 -10.98 -7.95 0.55
N SER A 3 -11.23 -6.96 1.40
CA SER A 3 -11.94 -5.75 0.99
C SER A 3 -10.95 -4.78 0.33
N ASP A 4 -11.37 -4.15 -0.75
CA ASP A 4 -10.54 -3.19 -1.51
C ASP A 4 -10.47 -1.83 -0.81
N HIS A 5 -11.58 -1.37 -0.25
CA HIS A 5 -11.68 -0.12 0.50
C HIS A 5 -12.88 -0.14 1.45
N LEU A 6 -12.99 0.86 2.29
CA LEU A 6 -14.18 1.07 3.10
C LEU A 6 -15.36 1.51 2.22
N SER A 7 -16.57 1.11 2.61
CA SER A 7 -17.79 1.49 1.89
C SER A 7 -17.89 3.01 1.72
N ALA A 8 -18.37 3.42 0.54
CA ALA A 8 -18.64 4.82 0.25
C ALA A 8 -19.61 5.45 1.28
N PRO A 9 -19.54 6.76 1.49
CA PRO A 9 -20.46 7.45 2.40
C PRO A 9 -21.92 7.20 2.03
N SER A 10 -22.72 6.83 3.01
CA SER A 10 -24.16 6.59 2.89
C SER A 10 -24.83 6.79 4.26
N ALA A 11 -26.16 6.84 4.28
CA ALA A 11 -26.91 6.93 5.54
C ALA A 11 -26.61 5.76 6.50
N VAL A 12 -26.28 4.58 5.98
CA VAL A 12 -25.88 3.41 6.78
C VAL A 12 -24.46 3.58 7.29
N THR A 13 -23.53 3.99 6.44
CA THR A 13 -22.14 4.18 6.83
C THR A 13 -21.97 5.34 7.81
N ASP A 14 -22.77 6.38 7.72
CA ASP A 14 -22.78 7.49 8.69
C ASP A 14 -23.14 7.02 10.11
N ARG A 15 -24.04 6.04 10.23
CA ARG A 15 -24.35 5.41 11.51
C ARG A 15 -23.20 4.58 12.06
N LEU A 16 -22.35 4.05 11.18
CA LEU A 16 -21.18 3.23 11.52
C LEU A 16 -19.94 4.06 11.80
N ASN A 17 -19.89 5.34 11.41
CA ASN A 17 -18.74 6.21 11.60
C ASN A 17 -18.34 6.45 13.07
N LYS A 18 -19.24 6.17 14.00
CA LYS A 18 -18.91 6.17 15.44
C LYS A 18 -18.03 5.00 15.86
N TYR A 19 -17.91 3.97 15.02
CA TYR A 19 -17.05 2.81 15.26
C TYR A 19 -15.79 2.94 14.42
N GLU A 20 -14.68 2.40 14.93
CA GLU A 20 -13.46 2.28 14.15
C GLU A 20 -13.69 1.30 12.99
N ARG A 21 -13.59 1.80 11.76
CA ARG A 21 -13.80 1.03 10.54
C ARG A 21 -12.47 0.62 9.94
N ARG A 22 -12.36 -0.66 9.61
CA ARG A 22 -11.14 -1.25 9.04
C ARG A 22 -11.48 -2.08 7.82
N ASN A 23 -10.51 -2.22 6.93
CA ASN A 23 -10.59 -3.18 5.86
C ASN A 23 -10.45 -4.60 6.39
N PHE A 24 -11.04 -5.54 5.68
CA PHE A 24 -11.01 -6.95 6.01
C PHE A 24 -10.02 -7.67 5.10
N PHE A 25 -9.19 -8.53 5.68
CA PHE A 25 -8.33 -9.46 4.96
C PHE A 25 -8.33 -10.82 5.65
N SER A 26 -8.54 -11.87 4.88
CA SER A 26 -8.51 -13.26 5.36
C SER A 26 -7.75 -14.12 4.37
N LEU A 27 -6.87 -14.94 4.88
CA LEU A 27 -6.07 -15.88 4.11
C LEU A 27 -6.25 -17.27 4.70
N SER A 28 -6.57 -18.27 3.86
CA SER A 28 -6.72 -19.66 4.26
C SER A 28 -6.06 -20.59 3.25
N GLY A 29 -5.53 -21.69 3.72
CA GLY A 29 -4.87 -22.70 2.89
C GLY A 29 -4.02 -23.65 3.72
N ASP A 30 -3.47 -24.64 3.06
CA ASP A 30 -2.56 -25.59 3.70
C ASP A 30 -1.30 -24.88 4.19
N GLY A 31 -0.87 -25.21 5.42
CA GLY A 31 0.33 -24.63 6.01
C GLY A 31 0.16 -23.20 6.55
N ILE A 32 -1.03 -22.60 6.45
CA ILE A 32 -1.31 -21.31 7.04
C ILE A 32 -1.79 -21.47 8.47
N PRO A 33 -1.12 -20.85 9.46
CA PRO A 33 -1.52 -20.98 10.85
C PRO A 33 -2.90 -20.34 11.10
N SER A 34 -3.74 -21.02 11.89
CA SER A 34 -5.04 -20.49 12.32
C SER A 34 -4.83 -19.43 13.41
N ARG A 35 -4.77 -18.19 13.00
CA ARG A 35 -4.62 -17.05 13.93
C ARG A 35 -5.26 -15.79 13.38
N THR A 36 -5.59 -14.86 14.28
CA THR A 36 -5.95 -13.51 13.93
C THR A 36 -4.75 -12.59 14.17
N TYR A 37 -4.39 -11.80 13.16
CA TYR A 37 -3.37 -10.77 13.33
C TYR A 37 -3.98 -9.56 14.01
N VAL A 38 -3.44 -9.18 15.17
CA VAL A 38 -3.96 -8.10 16.00
C VAL A 38 -3.12 -6.82 15.96
N GLY A 39 -2.00 -6.84 15.24
CA GLY A 39 -1.13 -5.68 15.07
C GLY A 39 -1.69 -4.67 14.06
N LEU A 40 -1.13 -3.46 14.06
CA LEU A 40 -1.41 -2.49 13.02
C LEU A 40 -0.76 -2.92 11.70
N SER A 41 -1.54 -2.94 10.62
CA SER A 41 -1.07 -3.28 9.28
C SER A 41 -1.80 -2.44 8.24
N GLY A 42 -1.19 -2.32 7.06
CA GLY A 42 -1.77 -1.65 5.92
C GLY A 42 -1.99 -2.60 4.75
N THR A 43 -2.66 -2.13 3.71
CA THR A 43 -2.85 -2.88 2.45
C THR A 43 -1.53 -3.23 1.77
N ILE A 44 -0.46 -2.47 2.01
CA ILE A 44 0.89 -2.74 1.52
C ILE A 44 1.48 -4.05 2.05
N ASP A 45 1.00 -4.54 3.19
CA ASP A 45 1.46 -5.79 3.83
C ASP A 45 0.80 -7.04 3.23
N ILE A 46 -0.26 -6.89 2.45
CA ILE A 46 -1.00 -8.01 1.87
C ILE A 46 -0.16 -8.74 0.83
N PHE A 47 0.51 -8.04 -0.07
CA PHE A 47 1.30 -8.65 -1.13
C PHE A 47 2.45 -9.53 -0.60
N PRO A 48 3.34 -9.04 0.28
CA PRO A 48 4.37 -9.90 0.87
C PRO A 48 3.80 -11.05 1.69
N THR A 49 2.65 -10.87 2.33
CA THR A 49 1.96 -11.95 3.06
C THR A 49 1.48 -13.05 2.12
N ILE A 50 0.91 -12.71 0.97
CA ILE A 50 0.47 -13.68 -0.05
C ILE A 50 1.67 -14.44 -0.61
N LEU A 51 2.77 -13.77 -0.94
CA LEU A 51 3.99 -14.41 -1.42
C LEU A 51 4.55 -15.42 -0.41
N ASP A 52 4.58 -15.04 0.86
CA ASP A 52 5.02 -15.92 1.94
C ASP A 52 4.11 -17.16 2.06
N ALA A 53 2.80 -16.97 2.02
CA ALA A 53 1.81 -18.04 2.06
C ALA A 53 1.93 -19.02 0.86
N LEU A 54 2.35 -18.52 -0.30
CA LEU A 54 2.58 -19.32 -1.51
C LEU A 54 3.92 -20.07 -1.51
N GLY A 55 4.73 -19.91 -0.47
CA GLY A 55 6.04 -20.54 -0.36
C GLY A 55 7.14 -19.85 -1.15
N VAL A 56 6.94 -18.62 -1.56
CA VAL A 56 7.93 -17.75 -2.23
C VAL A 56 8.14 -16.46 -1.42
N PRO A 57 8.57 -16.58 -0.15
CA PRO A 57 8.70 -15.43 0.72
C PRO A 57 9.67 -14.40 0.13
N PRO A 58 9.35 -13.11 0.19
CA PRO A 58 10.28 -12.08 -0.22
C PRO A 58 11.49 -12.05 0.72
N ALA A 59 12.61 -11.51 0.26
CA ALA A 59 13.82 -11.38 1.06
C ALA A 59 13.53 -10.63 2.37
N ASN A 60 13.94 -11.21 3.51
CA ASN A 60 13.66 -10.69 4.85
C ASN A 60 12.15 -10.49 5.15
N GLY A 61 11.26 -11.17 4.45
CA GLY A 61 9.81 -11.03 4.62
C GLY A 61 9.25 -9.69 4.16
N GLN A 62 10.00 -8.92 3.38
CA GLN A 62 9.64 -7.57 2.94
C GLN A 62 9.55 -7.46 1.42
N ALA A 63 8.49 -6.86 0.92
CA ALA A 63 8.34 -6.48 -0.49
C ALA A 63 7.91 -5.01 -0.57
N GLY A 64 8.77 -4.17 -1.16
CA GLY A 64 8.59 -2.73 -1.10
C GLY A 64 8.61 -2.22 0.35
N LEU A 65 7.58 -1.52 0.74
CA LEU A 65 7.39 -1.01 2.11
C LEU A 65 6.61 -1.99 3.01
N GLY A 66 5.98 -3.02 2.43
CA GLY A 66 5.16 -3.99 3.15
C GLY A 66 5.98 -5.17 3.68
N VAL A 67 5.52 -5.76 4.77
CA VAL A 67 6.09 -6.96 5.37
C VAL A 67 5.07 -8.07 5.49
N SER A 68 5.52 -9.33 5.43
CA SER A 68 4.64 -10.47 5.62
C SER A 68 4.08 -10.50 7.05
N LEU A 69 2.76 -10.61 7.18
CA LEU A 69 2.08 -10.75 8.47
C LEU A 69 2.17 -12.17 9.05
N LEU A 70 2.74 -13.12 8.31
CA LEU A 70 3.04 -14.46 8.79
C LEU A 70 4.35 -14.52 9.58
N GLY A 71 5.22 -13.52 9.45
CA GLY A 71 6.46 -13.38 10.20
C GLY A 71 6.30 -12.53 11.47
N ASP A 72 7.43 -12.25 12.12
CA ASP A 72 7.48 -11.47 13.38
C ASP A 72 7.98 -10.04 13.17
N ARG A 73 8.23 -9.65 11.94
CA ARG A 73 8.74 -8.31 11.63
C ARG A 73 7.66 -7.26 11.83
N PRO A 74 7.96 -6.12 12.47
CA PRO A 74 7.00 -5.03 12.61
C PRO A 74 6.63 -4.43 11.25
N THR A 75 5.38 -4.05 11.09
CA THR A 75 4.91 -3.33 9.90
C THR A 75 5.33 -1.87 9.95
N LEU A 76 5.41 -1.22 8.79
CA LEU A 76 5.69 0.21 8.73
C LEU A 76 4.62 1.02 9.49
N THR A 77 3.37 0.57 9.44
CA THR A 77 2.27 1.19 10.20
C THR A 77 2.49 1.12 11.71
N GLN A 78 3.07 0.01 12.21
CA GLN A 78 3.44 -0.12 13.63
C GLN A 78 4.59 0.81 14.00
N GLU A 79 5.59 0.94 13.15
CA GLU A 79 6.77 1.76 13.40
C GLU A 79 6.46 3.26 13.39
N LEU A 80 5.64 3.71 12.45
CA LEU A 80 5.30 5.13 12.27
C LEU A 80 4.05 5.55 13.05
N GLY A 81 3.16 4.61 13.38
CA GLY A 81 1.80 4.92 13.79
C GLY A 81 0.91 5.31 12.60
N GLN A 82 -0.40 5.12 12.74
CA GLN A 82 -1.35 5.27 11.64
C GLN A 82 -1.34 6.68 11.03
N GLY A 83 -1.34 7.72 11.85
CA GLY A 83 -1.37 9.09 11.36
C GLY A 83 -0.13 9.51 10.56
N GLN A 84 1.06 9.09 11.00
CA GLN A 84 2.30 9.36 10.28
C GLN A 84 2.42 8.51 9.01
N PHE A 85 1.94 7.28 9.05
CA PHE A 85 1.88 6.41 7.89
C PHE A 85 0.99 6.99 6.79
N ASP A 86 -0.22 7.41 7.15
CA ASP A 86 -1.14 8.03 6.21
C ASP A 86 -0.54 9.32 5.62
N GLY A 87 0.08 10.16 6.44
CA GLY A 87 0.78 11.36 6.00
C GLY A 87 1.93 11.07 5.04
N ALA A 88 2.71 10.02 5.28
CA ALA A 88 3.79 9.61 4.40
C ALA A 88 3.28 9.10 3.03
N ILE A 89 2.20 8.30 3.03
CA ILE A 89 1.57 7.84 1.79
C ILE A 89 1.03 9.02 0.96
N TYR A 90 0.37 9.99 1.60
CA TYR A 90 -0.09 11.19 0.90
C TYR A 90 1.06 12.04 0.34
N ALA A 91 2.17 12.15 1.06
CA ALA A 91 3.36 12.86 0.57
C ALA A 91 3.99 12.17 -0.65
N GLU A 92 4.00 10.83 -0.65
CA GLU A 92 4.50 10.07 -1.79
C GLU A 92 3.59 10.14 -3.02
N ASP A 93 2.29 10.34 -2.85
CA ASP A 93 1.36 10.52 -3.98
C ASP A 93 1.78 11.70 -4.87
N ILE A 94 2.31 12.75 -4.29
CA ILE A 94 2.86 13.89 -5.04
C ILE A 94 4.05 13.47 -5.89
N LEU A 95 4.95 12.65 -5.34
CA LEU A 95 6.10 12.12 -6.08
C LEU A 95 5.66 11.17 -7.19
N VAL A 96 4.76 10.24 -6.89
CA VAL A 96 4.23 9.30 -7.89
C VAL A 96 3.55 10.05 -9.03
N ARG A 97 2.73 11.04 -8.75
CA ARG A 97 2.10 11.88 -9.78
C ARG A 97 3.13 12.63 -10.62
N SER A 98 4.24 13.08 -10.04
CA SER A 98 5.31 13.75 -10.78
C SER A 98 6.01 12.83 -11.78
N PHE A 99 6.09 11.51 -11.49
CA PHE A 99 6.64 10.52 -12.41
C PHE A 99 5.73 10.21 -13.59
N TRP A 100 4.41 10.30 -13.40
CA TRP A 100 3.43 9.97 -14.43
C TRP A 100 2.94 11.19 -15.22
N GLN A 101 3.39 12.40 -14.89
CA GLN A 101 3.14 13.55 -15.75
C GLN A 101 3.88 13.36 -17.08
N PRO A 102 3.21 13.51 -18.23
CA PRO A 102 3.89 13.51 -19.51
C PRO A 102 5.00 14.55 -19.43
N ARG A 103 6.23 14.13 -19.68
CA ARG A 103 7.32 15.09 -19.86
C ARG A 103 6.85 16.06 -20.95
N PRO A 104 6.89 17.38 -20.72
CA PRO A 104 6.68 18.31 -21.79
C PRO A 104 7.65 17.89 -22.89
N THR A 105 7.10 17.49 -24.03
CA THR A 105 7.92 17.28 -25.21
C THR A 105 8.71 18.58 -25.39
N ARG A 106 10.02 18.51 -25.15
CA ARG A 106 10.88 19.56 -25.66
C ARG A 106 10.54 19.66 -27.14
N SER A 107 9.80 20.70 -27.47
CA SER A 107 9.77 21.16 -28.83
C SER A 107 11.22 21.31 -29.24
N ALA A 108 11.69 20.35 -30.04
CA ALA A 108 12.98 20.50 -30.68
C ALA A 108 12.79 21.64 -31.70
N THR A 109 12.91 22.84 -31.25
CA THR A 109 13.38 23.90 -32.11
C THR A 109 14.78 23.46 -32.50
N ALA A 110 14.87 22.82 -33.68
CA ALA A 110 16.15 22.60 -34.31
C ALA A 110 16.87 23.97 -34.27
N PRO A 111 18.11 24.00 -33.80
CA PRO A 111 18.88 25.24 -33.94
C PRO A 111 18.87 25.55 -35.43
N GLU A 112 18.27 26.66 -35.78
CA GLU A 112 18.42 27.20 -37.12
C GLU A 112 19.93 27.31 -37.33
N ALA A 113 20.42 26.51 -38.29
CA ALA A 113 21.78 26.69 -38.74
C ALA A 113 21.88 28.11 -39.24
N GLY A 114 22.58 28.98 -38.52
CA GLY A 114 22.74 30.37 -38.92
C GLY A 114 23.27 30.47 -40.34
N PRO A 115 22.85 31.43 -41.10
CA PRO A 115 23.33 31.64 -42.44
C PRO A 115 24.85 31.85 -42.42
N HIS A 116 25.51 31.16 -43.30
CA HIS A 116 26.94 31.37 -43.54
C HIS A 116 27.19 32.73 -44.12
#